data_5ddb1c1eae4c8ef3ccec7006c1afb5e6
#
_entry.id   5ddb1c1eae4c8ef3ccec7006c1afb5e6
#
_cell.length_a   1.000
_cell.length_b   1.000
_cell.length_c   1.000
_cell.angle_alpha   90.00
_cell.angle_beta   90.00
_cell.angle_gamma   90.00
#
_symmetry.space_group_name_H-M   'P 1'
#
loop_
_entity.id
_entity.type
_entity.pdbx_description
1 polymer ?
#
loop_
_entity_poly.entity_id
_entity_poly.type
_entity_poly.pdbx_seq_one_letter_code
_entity_poly.pdbx_strand_id
1 'polypeptide(L)'
;MHRQLNYDLLLFHVREASQELDTLLLRIKKMLGGLEEPLSEADKAILAVYDRSLEEAGLQVSLEHAYHHLNFAWNVRCKETADADKHFDRDEKFPRAFARFWPKSMMKN
;
A
#
# COMPACT_ATOMS: atom_id res chain seq x y z
N MET A 1 -19.39 -19.08 -14.36
CA MET A 1 -19.72 -17.68 -14.69
C MET A 1 -18.56 -16.80 -14.26
N HIS A 2 -18.00 -16.06 -15.19
CA HIS A 2 -16.89 -15.17 -14.90
C HIS A 2 -17.43 -13.80 -14.47
N ARG A 3 -16.98 -13.37 -13.31
CA ARG A 3 -17.26 -12.00 -12.87
C ARG A 3 -16.33 -11.05 -13.59
N GLN A 4 -16.88 -9.96 -14.05
CA GLN A 4 -16.07 -8.93 -14.65
C GLN A 4 -15.35 -8.12 -13.59
N LEU A 5 -14.04 -7.93 -13.76
CA LEU A 5 -13.25 -7.12 -12.86
C LEU A 5 -13.57 -5.63 -13.03
N ASN A 6 -13.60 -4.91 -11.94
CA ASN A 6 -13.73 -3.46 -11.95
C ASN A 6 -12.34 -2.84 -12.05
N TYR A 7 -11.90 -2.53 -13.27
CA TYR A 7 -10.56 -2.03 -13.51
C TYR A 7 -10.31 -0.65 -12.92
N ASP A 8 -11.34 0.19 -12.79
CA ASP A 8 -11.19 1.50 -12.19
C ASP A 8 -10.85 1.40 -10.70
N LEU A 9 -11.55 0.54 -9.96
CA LEU A 9 -11.26 0.30 -8.55
C LEU A 9 -9.90 -0.36 -8.37
N LEU A 10 -9.58 -1.33 -9.23
CA LEU A 10 -8.28 -1.99 -9.19
C LEU A 10 -7.15 -0.99 -9.44
N LEU A 11 -7.29 -0.15 -10.45
CA LEU A 11 -6.29 0.86 -10.75
C LEU A 11 -6.06 1.78 -9.56
N PHE A 12 -7.13 2.25 -8.93
CA PHE A 12 -7.03 3.14 -7.77
C PHE A 12 -6.26 2.47 -6.62
N HIS A 13 -6.70 1.30 -6.20
CA HIS A 13 -6.10 0.66 -5.02
C HIS A 13 -4.69 0.14 -5.28
N VAL A 14 -4.44 -0.42 -6.47
CA VAL A 14 -3.10 -0.90 -6.81
C VAL A 14 -2.14 0.27 -6.93
N ARG A 15 -2.59 1.40 -7.51
CA ARG A 15 -1.77 2.61 -7.59
C ARG A 15 -1.42 3.14 -6.22
N GLU A 16 -2.39 3.20 -5.29
CA GLU A 16 -2.14 3.66 -3.93
C GLU A 16 -1.13 2.77 -3.21
N ALA A 17 -1.26 1.45 -3.35
CA ALA A 17 -0.29 0.51 -2.80
C ALA A 17 1.10 0.71 -3.40
N SER A 18 1.16 0.89 -4.71
CA SER A 18 2.42 1.10 -5.43
C SER A 18 3.12 2.38 -4.97
N GLN A 19 2.37 3.49 -4.83
CA GLN A 19 2.93 4.76 -4.37
C GLN A 19 3.48 4.64 -2.96
N GLU A 20 2.78 3.94 -2.08
CA GLU A 20 3.25 3.70 -0.71
C GLU A 20 4.56 2.91 -0.72
N LEU A 21 4.63 1.87 -1.54
CA LEU A 21 5.83 1.05 -1.65
C LEU A 21 6.99 1.80 -2.31
N ASP A 22 6.71 2.64 -3.29
CA ASP A 22 7.74 3.47 -3.93
C ASP A 22 8.34 4.46 -2.93
N THR A 23 7.50 5.08 -2.11
CA THR A 23 7.94 5.97 -1.04
C THR A 23 8.81 5.22 -0.03
N LEU A 24 8.37 4.05 0.38
CA LEU A 24 9.11 3.21 1.31
C LEU A 24 10.47 2.80 0.73
N LEU A 25 10.49 2.40 -0.54
CA LEU A 25 11.72 2.03 -1.24
C LEU A 25 12.72 3.19 -1.25
N LEU A 26 12.24 4.38 -1.53
CA LEU A 26 13.08 5.59 -1.55
C LEU A 26 13.69 5.86 -0.16
N ARG A 27 12.87 5.72 0.89
CA ARG A 27 13.33 5.91 2.27
C ARG A 27 14.38 4.86 2.67
N ILE A 28 14.18 3.61 2.27
CA ILE A 28 15.15 2.54 2.52
C ILE A 28 16.47 2.83 1.81
N LYS A 29 16.40 3.24 0.54
CA LYS A 29 17.61 3.60 -0.22
C LYS A 29 18.38 4.72 0.46
N LYS A 30 17.67 5.73 0.98
CA LYS A 30 18.29 6.82 1.71
C LYS A 30 19.06 6.31 2.94
N MET A 31 18.45 5.39 3.70
CA MET A 31 19.08 4.80 4.87
C MET A 31 20.36 4.03 4.52
N LEU A 32 20.39 3.42 3.35
CA LEU A 32 21.54 2.67 2.85
C LEU A 32 22.59 3.55 2.17
N GLY A 33 22.30 4.86 2.00
CA GLY A 33 23.18 5.75 1.25
C GLY A 33 23.19 5.46 -0.24
N GLY A 34 22.13 4.80 -0.77
CA GLY A 34 22.04 4.34 -2.15
C GLY A 34 21.15 5.18 -3.05
N LEU A 35 20.93 6.46 -2.72
CA LEU A 35 20.18 7.34 -3.59
C LEU A 35 20.98 7.71 -4.81
N GLU A 36 20.36 7.57 -5.99
CA GLU A 36 20.98 7.98 -7.26
C GLU A 36 20.76 9.46 -7.50
N GLU A 37 21.83 10.15 -7.83
CA GLU A 37 21.78 11.58 -8.15
C GLU A 37 21.83 11.80 -9.66
N PRO A 38 21.14 12.83 -10.20
CA PRO A 38 20.28 13.77 -9.45
C PRO A 38 18.91 13.17 -9.15
N LEU A 39 18.35 13.52 -8.01
CA LEU A 39 17.00 13.10 -7.66
C LEU A 39 15.97 13.86 -8.49
N SER A 40 14.85 13.18 -8.82
CA SER A 40 13.72 13.83 -9.46
C SER A 40 13.07 14.82 -8.49
N GLU A 41 12.32 15.78 -9.02
CA GLU A 41 11.59 16.72 -8.16
C GLU A 41 10.56 15.99 -7.30
N ALA A 42 9.93 14.94 -7.83
CA ALA A 42 9.00 14.13 -7.07
C ALA A 42 9.68 13.44 -5.89
N ASP A 43 10.86 12.86 -6.11
CA ASP A 43 11.62 12.18 -5.05
C ASP A 43 12.10 13.17 -4.00
N LYS A 44 12.55 14.37 -4.42
CA LYS A 44 12.93 15.42 -3.48
C LYS A 44 11.77 15.83 -2.59
N ALA A 45 10.57 15.96 -3.16
CA ALA A 45 9.38 16.33 -2.41
C ALA A 45 9.01 15.26 -1.38
N ILE A 46 9.10 13.99 -1.75
CA ILE A 46 8.85 12.87 -0.84
C ILE A 46 9.84 12.89 0.32
N LEU A 47 11.13 13.03 0.03
CA LEU A 47 12.16 13.03 1.06
C LEU A 47 12.08 14.25 1.97
N ALA A 48 11.54 15.37 1.49
CA ALA A 48 11.31 16.56 2.32
C ALA A 48 10.19 16.30 3.35
N VAL A 49 9.15 15.56 2.96
CA VAL A 49 8.05 15.19 3.87
C VAL A 49 8.53 14.15 4.89
N TYR A 50 9.33 13.18 4.44
CA TYR A 50 9.83 12.08 5.27
C TYR A 50 11.31 12.30 5.59
N ASP A 51 11.60 13.41 6.27
CA ASP A 51 12.97 13.80 6.59
C ASP A 51 13.59 13.01 7.74
N ARG A 52 12.78 12.28 8.49
CA ARG A 52 13.25 11.45 9.60
C ARG A 52 13.70 10.09 9.12
N SER A 53 14.57 9.46 9.89
CA SER A 53 15.00 8.10 9.66
C SER A 53 13.78 7.15 9.66
N LEU A 54 13.82 6.17 8.80
CA LEU A 54 12.80 5.12 8.79
C LEU A 54 13.01 4.21 9.99
N GLU A 55 12.05 4.19 10.91
CA GLU A 55 12.06 3.33 12.08
C GLU A 55 10.99 2.25 11.96
N GLU A 56 11.03 1.27 12.86
CA GLU A 56 10.11 0.13 12.83
C GLU A 56 8.65 0.56 12.79
N ALA A 57 8.26 1.55 13.60
CA ALA A 57 6.88 2.04 13.62
C ALA A 57 6.46 2.63 12.28
N GLY A 58 7.31 3.42 11.66
CA GLY A 58 7.04 3.98 10.33
C GLY A 58 6.98 2.92 9.25
N LEU A 59 7.86 1.93 9.33
CA LEU A 59 7.84 0.79 8.43
C LEU A 59 6.52 0.03 8.54
N GLN A 60 6.08 -0.24 9.77
CA GLN A 60 4.82 -0.92 10.00
C GLN A 60 3.64 -0.18 9.39
N VAL A 61 3.56 1.14 9.61
CA VAL A 61 2.49 1.97 9.06
C VAL A 61 2.47 1.89 7.52
N SER A 62 3.64 2.03 6.89
CA SER A 62 3.74 1.99 5.43
C SER A 62 3.31 0.63 4.86
N LEU A 63 3.77 -0.45 5.48
CA LEU A 63 3.42 -1.79 5.02
C LEU A 63 1.93 -2.10 5.24
N GLU A 64 1.39 -1.69 6.40
CA GLU A 64 -0.04 -1.85 6.65
C GLU A 64 -0.89 -1.06 5.66
N HIS A 65 -0.49 0.17 5.34
CA HIS A 65 -1.23 1.00 4.38
C HIS A 65 -1.24 0.36 2.99
N ALA A 66 -0.08 -0.11 2.52
CA ALA A 66 0.00 -0.83 1.26
C ALA A 66 -0.85 -2.10 1.29
N TYR A 67 -0.80 -2.84 2.39
CA TYR A 67 -1.60 -4.05 2.59
C TYR A 67 -3.09 -3.75 2.51
N HIS A 68 -3.55 -2.68 3.16
CA HIS A 68 -4.97 -2.31 3.13
C HIS A 68 -5.45 -2.03 1.71
N HIS A 69 -4.66 -1.32 0.91
CA HIS A 69 -5.04 -1.07 -0.48
C HIS A 69 -5.07 -2.35 -1.32
N LEU A 70 -4.13 -3.27 -1.10
CA LEU A 70 -4.16 -4.57 -1.77
C LEU A 70 -5.38 -5.38 -1.31
N ASN A 71 -5.71 -5.31 -0.04
CA ASN A 71 -6.90 -5.94 0.54
C ASN A 71 -8.18 -5.40 -0.10
N PHE A 72 -8.30 -4.08 -0.21
CA PHE A 72 -9.43 -3.45 -0.86
C PHE A 72 -9.52 -3.86 -2.32
N ALA A 73 -8.40 -3.85 -3.05
CA ALA A 73 -8.38 -4.26 -4.45
C ALA A 73 -8.98 -5.65 -4.62
N TRP A 74 -8.57 -6.58 -3.76
CA TRP A 74 -9.09 -7.94 -3.81
C TRP A 74 -10.59 -7.99 -3.51
N ASN A 75 -11.03 -7.32 -2.44
CA ASN A 75 -12.41 -7.42 -1.97
C ASN A 75 -13.40 -6.65 -2.83
N VAL A 76 -12.94 -5.64 -3.59
CA VAL A 76 -13.82 -4.86 -4.48
C VAL A 76 -13.63 -5.21 -5.95
N ARG A 77 -12.84 -6.23 -6.27
CA ARG A 77 -12.42 -6.55 -7.63
C ARG A 77 -13.54 -6.69 -8.65
N CYS A 78 -14.72 -7.10 -8.18
CA CYS A 78 -15.90 -7.31 -9.06
C CYS A 78 -17.09 -6.45 -8.64
N LYS A 79 -16.90 -5.49 -7.75
CA LYS A 79 -18.00 -4.63 -7.28
C LYS A 79 -18.21 -3.45 -8.20
N GLU A 80 -19.44 -2.97 -8.20
CA GLU A 80 -19.73 -1.66 -8.80
C GLU A 80 -19.09 -0.58 -7.94
N THR A 81 -18.61 0.49 -8.57
CA THR A 81 -17.94 1.59 -7.86
C THR A 81 -18.83 2.18 -6.77
N ALA A 82 -20.12 2.33 -7.04
CA ALA A 82 -21.07 2.86 -6.06
C ALA A 82 -21.22 1.95 -4.83
N ASP A 83 -21.05 0.64 -5.01
CA ASP A 83 -21.22 -0.32 -3.91
C ASP A 83 -19.97 -0.46 -3.05
N ALA A 84 -18.80 -0.15 -3.59
CA ALA A 84 -17.55 -0.26 -2.85
C ALA A 84 -17.53 0.63 -1.61
N ASP A 85 -18.04 1.85 -1.73
CA ASP A 85 -18.07 2.81 -0.63
C ASP A 85 -19.02 2.38 0.50
N LYS A 86 -20.07 1.64 0.17
CA LYS A 86 -21.07 1.21 1.14
C LYS A 86 -20.57 0.08 2.04
N HIS A 87 -19.55 -0.62 1.63
CA HIS A 87 -19.07 -1.83 2.30
C HIS A 87 -17.61 -1.74 2.69
N PHE A 88 -17.16 -0.54 2.99
CA PHE A 88 -15.77 -0.26 3.33
C PHE A 88 -15.25 -1.20 4.42
N ASP A 89 -15.93 -1.28 5.55
CA ASP A 89 -15.49 -2.10 6.69
C ASP A 89 -15.45 -3.59 6.34
N ARG A 90 -16.42 -4.04 5.55
CA ARG A 90 -16.51 -5.45 5.17
C ARG A 90 -15.42 -5.83 4.18
N ASP A 91 -15.04 -4.90 3.29
CA ASP A 91 -14.08 -5.15 2.23
C ASP A 91 -12.63 -5.02 2.69
N GLU A 92 -12.43 -4.68 3.95
CA GLU A 92 -11.11 -4.53 4.54
C GLU A 92 -10.39 -5.86 4.78
N LYS A 93 -11.11 -6.99 4.67
CA LYS A 93 -10.55 -8.31 4.97
C LYS A 93 -9.82 -8.90 3.78
N PHE A 94 -8.56 -9.18 3.97
CA PHE A 94 -7.74 -9.85 2.97
C PHE A 94 -7.78 -11.36 3.15
N PRO A 95 -7.62 -12.17 2.07
CA PRO A 95 -7.61 -13.62 2.19
C PRO A 95 -6.55 -14.11 3.17
N ARG A 96 -6.90 -15.10 4.00
CA ARG A 96 -6.00 -15.66 5.02
C ARG A 96 -4.69 -16.20 4.43
N ALA A 97 -4.73 -16.68 3.21
CA ALA A 97 -3.54 -17.21 2.55
C ALA A 97 -2.42 -16.18 2.46
N PHE A 98 -2.78 -14.91 2.27
CA PHE A 98 -1.80 -13.82 2.25
C PHE A 98 -1.35 -13.44 3.66
N ALA A 99 -2.27 -13.43 4.62
CA ALA A 99 -1.98 -13.08 6.00
C ALA A 99 -0.95 -14.05 6.62
N ARG A 100 -0.88 -15.26 6.12
CA ARG A 100 0.05 -16.29 6.58
C ARG A 100 1.51 -15.86 6.49
N PHE A 101 1.85 -15.01 5.53
CA PHE A 101 3.21 -14.52 5.31
C PHE A 101 3.50 -13.21 6.05
N TRP A 102 2.52 -12.72 6.81
CA TRP A 102 2.62 -11.44 7.49
C TRP A 102 3.31 -11.64 8.84
N PRO A 103 4.29 -10.81 9.20
CA PRO A 103 4.94 -10.91 10.52
C PRO A 103 3.93 -10.72 11.64
N LYS A 104 4.11 -11.45 12.74
CA LYS A 104 3.20 -11.37 13.88
C LYS A 104 3.09 -9.96 14.44
N SER A 105 4.19 -9.19 14.41
CA SER A 105 4.21 -7.81 14.88
C SER A 105 3.25 -6.90 14.11
N MET A 106 2.87 -7.29 12.89
CA MET A 106 1.98 -6.52 12.04
C MET A 106 0.55 -7.05 12.05
N MET A 107 0.33 -8.19 12.70
CA MET A 107 -0.98 -8.83 12.81
C MET A 107 -1.60 -8.46 14.14
N LYS A 108 -1.94 -7.21 14.34
CA LYS A 108 -2.57 -6.78 15.57
C LYS A 108 -4.00 -7.24 15.63
N ASN A 109 -4.36 -7.74 16.77
CA ASN A 109 -5.73 -8.14 17.09
C ASN A 109 -6.64 -6.93 17.25
#